data_d7560d9a4f08169fdc999066fdba445c
#
_entry.id   d7560d9a4f08169fdc999066fdba445c
#
_cell.length_a   1.000
_cell.length_b   1.000
_cell.length_c   1.000
_cell.angle_alpha   90.00
_cell.angle_beta   90.00
_cell.angle_gamma   90.00
#
_symmetry.space_group_name_H-M   'P 1'
#
loop_
_entity.id
_entity.type
_entity.pdbx_description
1 polymer ?
#
loop_
_entity_poly.entity_id
_entity_poly.type
_entity_poly.pdbx_seq_one_letter_code
_entity_poly.pdbx_strand_id
1 'polypeptide(L)'
;MIANQDRSGWFGASDTDKVLNTNYKTKTFKQWWAVKLGEQESDFQGSKYTEAGNKYEHPILLNINEKMNLDRQIKIEKHLLRVNYDGDFNGTIYEVKTHKGDKQYEISTSHWRQTQVEMYTYKTMAEELELPPFKRLYIVSYALTPEEYFKDYDEVEVDFSRIVFHEVKYDKHFIKEEYLPRLKEKARALKKGKFLE
;
A
#
# COMPACT_ATOMS: atom_id res chain seq x y z
N MET A 1 -10.32 -4.40 7.24
CA MET A 1 -9.59 -5.23 6.23
C MET A 1 -10.49 -5.47 5.03
N ILE A 2 -10.07 -5.08 3.84
CA ILE A 2 -10.85 -5.25 2.61
C ILE A 2 -10.93 -6.76 2.30
N ALA A 3 -12.07 -7.37 2.57
CA ALA A 3 -12.32 -8.76 2.24
C ALA A 3 -12.40 -8.93 0.71
N ASN A 4 -11.75 -9.97 0.21
CA ASN A 4 -11.70 -10.35 -1.22
C ASN A 4 -10.94 -9.37 -2.12
N GLN A 5 -9.63 -9.52 -2.11
CA GLN A 5 -8.73 -8.74 -2.94
C GLN A 5 -8.46 -9.46 -4.27
N ASP A 6 -9.46 -9.51 -5.13
CA ASP A 6 -9.14 -9.77 -6.53
C ASP A 6 -8.19 -8.68 -7.03
N ARG A 7 -6.93 -9.07 -7.26
CA ARG A 7 -5.87 -8.17 -7.74
C ARG A 7 -5.78 -8.13 -9.27
N SER A 8 -6.64 -8.87 -9.95
CA SER A 8 -6.69 -8.87 -11.42
C SER A 8 -7.16 -7.52 -11.96
N GLY A 9 -6.66 -7.16 -13.12
CA GLY A 9 -7.07 -5.95 -13.83
C GLY A 9 -6.61 -4.62 -13.22
N TRP A 10 -5.98 -4.62 -12.03
CA TRP A 10 -5.60 -3.39 -11.33
C TRP A 10 -4.18 -3.43 -10.76
N PHE A 11 -3.52 -2.26 -10.76
CA PHE A 11 -2.27 -2.05 -10.04
C PHE A 11 -2.55 -1.38 -8.69
N GLY A 12 -1.92 -1.87 -7.62
CA GLY A 12 -1.96 -1.24 -6.30
C GLY A 12 -0.73 -0.37 -6.04
N ALA A 13 -0.74 0.42 -4.98
CA ALA A 13 0.44 1.17 -4.55
C ALA A 13 1.59 0.24 -4.16
N SER A 14 1.31 -0.90 -3.52
CA SER A 14 2.29 -1.94 -3.19
C SER A 14 2.91 -2.65 -4.41
N ASP A 15 2.32 -2.49 -5.61
CA ASP A 15 2.87 -3.04 -6.84
C ASP A 15 3.98 -2.14 -7.46
N THR A 16 4.31 -1.00 -6.86
CA THR A 16 5.18 0.02 -7.49
C THR A 16 6.51 -0.54 -7.96
N ASP A 17 7.18 -1.39 -7.19
CA ASP A 17 8.44 -2.01 -7.62
C ASP A 17 8.26 -2.94 -8.82
N LYS A 18 7.13 -3.62 -8.93
CA LYS A 18 6.79 -4.44 -10.10
C LYS A 18 6.44 -3.58 -11.32
N VAL A 19 5.75 -2.46 -11.09
CA VAL A 19 5.44 -1.48 -12.14
C VAL A 19 6.72 -0.85 -12.69
N LEU A 20 7.70 -0.55 -11.86
CA LEU A 20 9.00 0.01 -12.27
C LEU A 20 9.94 -1.02 -12.91
N ASN A 21 9.72 -2.31 -12.65
CA ASN A 21 10.58 -3.36 -13.17
C ASN A 21 10.51 -3.44 -14.71
N THR A 22 11.68 -3.45 -15.34
CA THR A 22 11.86 -3.60 -16.81
C THR A 22 12.33 -4.99 -17.21
N ASN A 23 12.70 -5.84 -16.26
CA ASN A 23 13.07 -7.22 -16.55
C ASN A 23 11.83 -8.14 -16.47
N TYR A 24 11.14 -8.24 -17.60
CA TYR A 24 9.90 -9.02 -17.73
C TYR A 24 10.14 -10.54 -17.77
N LYS A 25 11.40 -10.99 -17.91
CA LYS A 25 11.75 -12.41 -18.03
C LYS A 25 11.83 -13.14 -16.70
N THR A 26 11.88 -12.44 -15.58
CA THR A 26 11.98 -13.08 -14.25
C THR A 26 10.72 -13.86 -13.90
N LYS A 27 10.89 -15.02 -13.25
CA LYS A 27 9.77 -15.84 -12.77
C LYS A 27 8.79 -15.02 -11.92
N THR A 28 9.30 -14.21 -10.99
CA THR A 28 8.49 -13.38 -10.10
C THR A 28 7.66 -12.34 -10.87
N PHE A 29 8.22 -11.72 -11.93
CA PHE A 29 7.47 -10.79 -12.75
C PHE A 29 6.35 -11.51 -13.52
N LYS A 30 6.67 -12.65 -14.14
CA LYS A 30 5.70 -13.44 -14.91
C LYS A 30 4.53 -13.92 -14.07
N GLN A 31 4.79 -14.42 -12.86
CA GLN A 31 3.74 -14.82 -11.92
C GLN A 31 2.85 -13.63 -11.53
N TRP A 32 3.47 -12.49 -11.14
CA TRP A 32 2.71 -11.28 -10.82
C TRP A 32 1.86 -10.80 -12.00
N TRP A 33 2.42 -10.85 -13.23
CA TRP A 33 1.71 -10.42 -14.41
C TRP A 33 0.54 -11.34 -14.77
N ALA A 34 0.68 -12.66 -14.62
CA ALA A 34 -0.39 -13.63 -14.79
C ALA A 34 -1.56 -13.37 -13.82
N VAL A 35 -1.26 -13.00 -12.57
CA VAL A 35 -2.29 -12.57 -11.61
C VAL A 35 -3.00 -11.30 -12.10
N LYS A 36 -2.26 -10.32 -12.67
CA LYS A 36 -2.89 -9.10 -13.21
C LYS A 36 -3.78 -9.39 -14.43
N LEU A 37 -3.41 -10.36 -15.24
CA LEU A 37 -4.24 -10.82 -16.37
C LEU A 37 -5.46 -11.66 -15.94
N GLY A 38 -5.54 -12.07 -14.67
CA GLY A 38 -6.59 -12.98 -14.18
C GLY A 38 -6.39 -14.43 -14.60
N GLU A 39 -5.18 -14.80 -15.06
CA GLU A 39 -4.85 -16.16 -15.50
C GLU A 39 -4.42 -17.06 -14.33
N GLN A 40 -4.08 -16.46 -13.21
CA GLN A 40 -3.63 -17.13 -12.00
C GLN A 40 -4.14 -16.41 -10.77
N GLU A 41 -4.53 -17.14 -9.74
CA GLU A 41 -4.77 -16.57 -8.41
C GLU A 41 -3.45 -16.17 -7.73
N SER A 42 -3.54 -15.25 -6.78
CA SER A 42 -2.36 -14.86 -6.02
C SER A 42 -1.97 -15.97 -5.05
N ASP A 43 -0.76 -16.53 -5.19
CA ASP A 43 -0.21 -17.53 -4.27
C ASP A 43 0.17 -16.95 -2.90
N PHE A 44 -0.16 -15.68 -2.65
CA PHE A 44 0.20 -15.02 -1.40
C PHE A 44 -0.70 -15.52 -0.26
N GLN A 45 -0.17 -16.47 0.50
CA GLN A 45 -0.85 -17.04 1.68
C GLN A 45 -0.67 -16.20 2.96
N GLY A 46 0.08 -15.12 2.88
CA GLY A 46 0.48 -14.37 4.07
C GLY A 46 1.56 -15.10 4.88
N SER A 47 2.02 -14.46 5.92
CA SER A 47 2.89 -15.04 6.93
C SER A 47 2.34 -14.63 8.30
N LYS A 48 2.79 -15.29 9.38
CA LYS A 48 2.45 -14.86 10.75
C LYS A 48 2.76 -13.40 11.00
N TYR A 49 3.80 -12.86 10.36
CA TYR A 49 4.15 -11.44 10.41
C TYR A 49 3.12 -10.56 9.69
N THR A 50 2.64 -11.00 8.53
CA THR A 50 1.58 -10.30 7.78
C THR A 50 0.26 -10.33 8.54
N GLU A 51 -0.08 -11.48 9.12
CA GLU A 51 -1.30 -11.65 9.93
C GLU A 51 -1.27 -10.75 11.16
N ALA A 52 -0.15 -10.72 11.89
CA ALA A 52 0.04 -9.83 13.02
C ALA A 52 -0.06 -8.35 12.57
N GLY A 53 0.61 -7.97 11.48
CA GLY A 53 0.51 -6.62 10.91
C GLY A 53 -0.93 -6.21 10.66
N ASN A 54 -1.69 -7.04 9.98
CA ASN A 54 -3.10 -6.79 9.67
C ASN A 54 -3.98 -6.66 10.93
N LYS A 55 -3.68 -7.44 11.98
CA LYS A 55 -4.43 -7.36 13.25
C LYS A 55 -4.18 -6.05 14.00
N TYR A 56 -2.95 -5.52 13.94
CA TYR A 56 -2.58 -4.29 14.63
C TYR A 56 -2.93 -3.00 13.87
N GLU A 57 -3.11 -3.07 12.54
CA GLU A 57 -3.30 -1.92 11.66
C GLU A 57 -4.45 -1.00 12.11
N HIS A 58 -5.68 -1.51 12.18
CA HIS A 58 -6.83 -0.73 12.62
C HIS A 58 -6.75 -0.25 14.07
N PRO A 59 -6.37 -1.10 15.06
CA PRO A 59 -6.16 -0.64 16.42
C PRO A 59 -5.14 0.49 16.57
N ILE A 60 -4.02 0.45 15.81
CA ILE A 60 -3.05 1.55 15.79
C ILE A 60 -3.68 2.84 15.27
N LEU A 61 -4.39 2.77 14.15
CA LEU A 61 -5.01 3.92 13.51
C LEU A 61 -6.10 4.55 14.40
N LEU A 62 -6.95 3.73 15.02
CA LEU A 62 -7.99 4.20 15.93
C LEU A 62 -7.41 4.77 17.22
N ASN A 63 -6.25 4.28 17.66
CA ASN A 63 -5.53 4.84 18.79
C ASN A 63 -4.94 6.24 18.50
N ILE A 64 -4.56 6.49 17.22
CA ILE A 64 -4.13 7.82 16.76
C ILE A 64 -5.32 8.77 16.69
N ASN A 65 -6.45 8.31 16.15
CA ASN A 65 -7.67 9.10 16.05
C ASN A 65 -8.90 8.18 15.92
N GLU A 66 -9.83 8.26 16.85
CA GLU A 66 -11.08 7.49 16.84
C GLU A 66 -11.96 7.72 15.60
N LYS A 67 -11.77 8.86 14.91
CA LYS A 67 -12.50 9.25 13.69
C LYS A 67 -11.73 8.94 12.41
N MET A 68 -10.72 8.08 12.47
CA MET A 68 -9.96 7.66 11.29
C MET A 68 -10.89 7.00 10.26
N ASN A 69 -10.78 7.41 9.00
CA ASN A 69 -11.38 6.65 7.92
C ASN A 69 -10.45 5.47 7.60
N LEU A 70 -10.95 4.26 7.78
CA LEU A 70 -10.20 3.04 7.55
C LEU A 70 -10.53 2.44 6.18
N ASP A 71 -9.57 1.72 5.58
CA ASP A 71 -9.77 0.92 4.36
C ASP A 71 -10.33 1.70 3.16
N ARG A 72 -10.04 3.00 3.06
CA ARG A 72 -10.48 3.77 1.89
C ARG A 72 -9.83 3.25 0.63
N GLN A 73 -10.64 3.06 -0.42
CA GLN A 73 -10.15 2.70 -1.74
C GLN A 73 -10.36 3.85 -2.73
N ILE A 74 -9.32 4.23 -3.46
CA ILE A 74 -9.37 5.22 -4.54
C ILE A 74 -8.89 4.59 -5.84
N LYS A 75 -9.62 4.86 -6.94
CA LYS A 75 -9.31 4.34 -8.28
C LYS A 75 -8.99 5.45 -9.26
N ILE A 76 -8.00 5.22 -10.13
CA ILE A 76 -7.77 6.02 -11.35
C ILE A 76 -7.94 5.09 -12.55
N GLU A 77 -9.14 5.00 -13.07
CA GLU A 77 -9.59 4.07 -14.11
C GLU A 77 -8.70 4.12 -15.37
N LYS A 78 -8.35 5.33 -15.82
CA LYS A 78 -7.50 5.53 -17.03
C LYS A 78 -6.16 4.81 -16.93
N HIS A 79 -5.66 4.59 -15.72
CA HIS A 79 -4.37 3.96 -15.44
C HIS A 79 -4.48 2.56 -14.85
N LEU A 80 -5.70 2.04 -14.65
CA LEU A 80 -5.96 0.79 -13.92
C LEU A 80 -5.29 0.79 -12.53
N LEU A 81 -5.25 1.95 -11.89
CA LEU A 81 -4.66 2.11 -10.55
C LEU A 81 -5.77 2.06 -9.51
N ARG A 82 -5.62 1.16 -8.53
CA ARG A 82 -6.52 0.99 -7.39
C ARG A 82 -5.68 0.95 -6.12
N VAL A 83 -5.80 1.99 -5.31
CA VAL A 83 -5.04 2.17 -4.09
C VAL A 83 -5.96 2.03 -2.89
N ASN A 84 -5.57 1.18 -1.96
CA ASN A 84 -6.19 1.05 -0.64
C ASN A 84 -5.30 1.80 0.35
N TYR A 85 -5.92 2.58 1.21
CA TYR A 85 -5.26 3.33 2.28
C TYR A 85 -5.57 2.63 3.60
N ASP A 86 -4.57 2.38 4.42
CA ASP A 86 -4.79 1.84 5.76
C ASP A 86 -5.66 2.80 6.57
N GLY A 87 -5.32 4.11 6.54
CA GLY A 87 -6.13 5.14 7.13
C GLY A 87 -5.93 6.53 6.55
N ASP A 88 -6.98 7.35 6.60
CA ASP A 88 -6.88 8.78 6.31
C ASP A 88 -7.77 9.60 7.23
N PHE A 89 -7.33 10.81 7.56
CA PHE A 89 -8.11 11.77 8.31
C PHE A 89 -7.77 13.20 7.92
N ASN A 90 -8.78 13.98 7.54
CA ASN A 90 -8.68 15.41 7.22
C ASN A 90 -7.49 15.78 6.29
N GLY A 91 -7.32 15.00 5.22
CA GLY A 91 -6.27 15.21 4.20
C GLY A 91 -4.89 14.67 4.57
N THR A 92 -4.76 14.01 5.70
CA THR A 92 -3.55 13.30 6.11
C THR A 92 -3.75 11.80 5.89
N ILE A 93 -2.78 11.15 5.24
CA ILE A 93 -2.75 9.70 5.00
C ILE A 93 -1.83 9.06 6.05
N TYR A 94 -2.21 7.88 6.51
CA TYR A 94 -1.45 7.07 7.46
C TYR A 94 -1.28 5.66 6.87
N GLU A 95 -0.03 5.27 6.63
CA GLU A 95 0.36 3.94 6.16
C GLU A 95 1.03 3.21 7.31
N VAL A 96 0.46 2.11 7.79
CA VAL A 96 0.96 1.38 8.96
C VAL A 96 2.01 0.36 8.56
N LYS A 97 3.12 0.33 9.28
CA LYS A 97 4.17 -0.68 9.15
C LYS A 97 4.55 -1.26 10.50
N THR A 98 4.20 -2.51 10.73
CA THR A 98 4.69 -3.24 11.90
C THR A 98 6.08 -3.81 11.64
N HIS A 99 6.91 -3.85 12.65
CA HIS A 99 8.26 -4.43 12.58
C HIS A 99 8.65 -5.10 13.90
N LYS A 100 9.73 -5.90 13.89
CA LYS A 100 10.24 -6.53 15.10
C LYS A 100 10.78 -5.49 16.08
N GLY A 101 10.46 -5.63 17.35
CA GLY A 101 10.80 -4.69 18.40
C GLY A 101 12.30 -4.54 18.70
N ASP A 102 13.13 -5.46 18.21
CA ASP A 102 14.58 -5.43 18.36
C ASP A 102 15.31 -4.54 17.34
N LYS A 103 14.57 -3.93 16.40
CA LYS A 103 15.15 -3.09 15.34
C LYS A 103 14.42 -1.75 15.25
N GLN A 104 15.18 -0.70 15.04
CA GLN A 104 14.62 0.59 14.66
C GLN A 104 14.05 0.48 13.24
N TYR A 105 12.86 1.07 13.04
CA TYR A 105 12.26 1.13 11.71
C TYR A 105 12.99 2.14 10.83
N GLU A 106 13.33 1.70 9.62
CA GLU A 106 13.86 2.56 8.57
C GLU A 106 12.95 2.47 7.33
N ILE A 107 12.66 3.62 6.72
CA ILE A 107 11.85 3.66 5.50
C ILE A 107 12.63 2.99 4.37
N SER A 108 12.19 1.81 3.97
CA SER A 108 12.75 1.14 2.79
C SER A 108 12.38 1.89 1.50
N THR A 109 13.18 1.71 0.45
CA THR A 109 12.86 2.25 -0.89
C THR A 109 11.48 1.78 -1.38
N SER A 110 11.10 0.53 -1.08
CA SER A 110 9.79 -0.03 -1.46
C SER A 110 8.64 0.68 -0.74
N HIS A 111 8.75 0.91 0.58
CA HIS A 111 7.74 1.64 1.35
C HIS A 111 7.64 3.09 0.88
N TRP A 112 8.79 3.76 0.65
CA TRP A 112 8.80 5.11 0.11
C TRP A 112 8.10 5.19 -1.24
N ARG A 113 8.40 4.26 -2.17
CA ARG A 113 7.76 4.20 -3.49
C ARG A 113 6.26 3.96 -3.41
N GLN A 114 5.82 3.06 -2.52
CA GLN A 114 4.41 2.80 -2.24
C GLN A 114 3.71 4.11 -1.85
N THR A 115 4.24 4.82 -0.86
CA THR A 115 3.63 6.06 -0.36
C THR A 115 3.59 7.19 -1.40
N GLN A 116 4.55 7.24 -2.34
CA GLN A 116 4.48 8.20 -3.47
C GLN A 116 3.24 7.97 -4.33
N VAL A 117 2.91 6.70 -4.60
CA VAL A 117 1.72 6.35 -5.40
C VAL A 117 0.43 6.62 -4.65
N GLU A 118 0.40 6.39 -3.35
CA GLU A 118 -0.72 6.75 -2.47
C GLU A 118 -0.99 8.25 -2.51
N MET A 119 0.04 9.07 -2.27
CA MET A 119 -0.07 10.53 -2.33
C MET A 119 -0.52 11.01 -3.71
N TYR A 120 0.04 10.43 -4.79
CA TYR A 120 -0.37 10.76 -6.16
C TYR A 120 -1.84 10.49 -6.40
N THR A 121 -2.31 9.31 -5.99
CA THR A 121 -3.70 8.89 -6.21
C THR A 121 -4.67 9.77 -5.43
N TYR A 122 -4.39 10.03 -4.15
CA TYR A 122 -5.19 10.92 -3.32
C TYR A 122 -5.26 12.34 -3.91
N LYS A 123 -4.10 12.94 -4.23
CA LYS A 123 -4.04 14.31 -4.82
C LYS A 123 -4.76 14.42 -6.15
N THR A 124 -4.78 13.34 -6.94
CA THR A 124 -5.42 13.33 -8.26
C THR A 124 -6.93 13.28 -8.16
N MET A 125 -7.45 12.56 -7.15
CA MET A 125 -8.87 12.25 -7.04
C MET A 125 -9.59 13.05 -5.93
N ALA A 126 -8.87 13.84 -5.14
CA ALA A 126 -9.42 14.50 -3.97
C ALA A 126 -10.59 15.43 -4.31
N GLU A 127 -10.49 16.20 -5.38
CA GLU A 127 -11.56 17.11 -5.83
C GLU A 127 -12.78 16.33 -6.34
N GLU A 128 -12.57 15.35 -7.22
CA GLU A 128 -13.64 14.52 -7.79
C GLU A 128 -14.43 13.74 -6.73
N LEU A 129 -13.72 13.29 -5.69
CA LEU A 129 -14.29 12.51 -4.58
C LEU A 129 -14.71 13.36 -3.37
N GLU A 130 -14.67 14.68 -3.50
CA GLU A 130 -15.00 15.63 -2.42
C GLU A 130 -14.23 15.38 -1.12
N LEU A 131 -12.96 14.89 -1.23
CA LEU A 131 -12.09 14.64 -0.10
C LEU A 131 -11.43 15.94 0.38
N PRO A 132 -11.06 16.03 1.66
CA PRO A 132 -10.24 17.13 2.15
C PRO A 132 -8.94 17.25 1.32
N PRO A 133 -8.47 18.48 1.03
CA PRO A 133 -7.21 18.68 0.31
C PRO A 133 -6.05 17.91 0.98
N PHE A 134 -5.22 17.28 0.16
CA PHE A 134 -4.03 16.57 0.67
C PHE A 134 -3.12 17.50 1.47
N LYS A 135 -2.74 17.08 2.68
CA LYS A 135 -1.83 17.80 3.55
C LYS A 135 -0.46 17.11 3.65
N ARG A 136 -0.45 15.84 4.05
CA ARG A 136 0.76 15.06 4.29
C ARG A 136 0.49 13.56 4.31
N LEU A 137 1.55 12.78 4.33
CA LEU A 137 1.51 11.34 4.57
C LEU A 137 2.52 10.98 5.66
N TYR A 138 2.09 10.12 6.58
CA TYR A 138 2.95 9.46 7.54
C TYR A 138 3.01 7.96 7.29
N ILE A 139 4.23 7.40 7.29
CA ILE A 139 4.39 5.99 7.63
C ILE A 139 4.36 5.93 9.15
N VAL A 140 3.44 5.13 9.67
CA VAL A 140 3.28 4.89 11.11
C VAL A 140 3.92 3.55 11.42
N SER A 141 5.09 3.56 12.07
CA SER A 141 5.75 2.34 12.45
C SER A 141 5.36 1.93 13.88
N TYR A 142 5.20 0.63 14.08
CA TYR A 142 4.89 0.03 15.38
C TYR A 142 5.73 -1.22 15.61
N ALA A 143 6.51 -1.20 16.70
CA ALA A 143 7.38 -2.31 17.06
C ALA A 143 6.59 -3.40 17.80
N LEU A 144 6.47 -4.59 17.19
CA LEU A 144 5.83 -5.76 17.80
C LEU A 144 6.82 -6.56 18.63
N THR A 145 6.40 -6.99 19.82
CA THR A 145 7.17 -7.96 20.63
C THR A 145 7.06 -9.37 20.07
N PRO A 146 7.96 -10.31 20.43
CA PRO A 146 7.84 -11.70 19.97
C PRO A 146 6.50 -12.35 20.32
N GLU A 147 5.94 -12.04 21.47
CA GLU A 147 4.65 -12.57 21.94
C GLU A 147 3.50 -12.06 21.07
N GLU A 148 3.55 -10.80 20.64
CA GLU A 148 2.54 -10.17 19.80
C GLU A 148 2.44 -10.79 18.41
N TYR A 149 3.47 -11.47 17.90
CA TYR A 149 3.40 -12.22 16.64
C TYR A 149 2.68 -13.57 16.74
N PHE A 150 2.59 -14.14 17.96
CA PHE A 150 2.13 -15.52 18.16
C PHE A 150 0.86 -15.62 19.01
N LYS A 151 0.34 -14.48 19.49
CA LYS A 151 -0.85 -14.45 20.34
C LYS A 151 -2.11 -14.72 19.51
N ASP A 152 -3.00 -15.61 19.95
CA ASP A 152 -4.36 -15.66 19.45
C ASP A 152 -5.10 -14.44 20.03
N TYR A 153 -5.50 -13.55 19.15
CA TYR A 153 -6.04 -12.26 19.56
C TYR A 153 -7.55 -12.24 19.40
N ASP A 154 -8.27 -12.15 20.49
CA ASP A 154 -9.63 -11.61 20.49
C ASP A 154 -9.60 -10.08 20.67
N GLU A 155 -8.60 -9.55 21.40
CA GLU A 155 -8.40 -8.12 21.60
C GLU A 155 -6.93 -7.74 21.44
N VAL A 156 -6.69 -6.64 20.71
CA VAL A 156 -5.36 -6.05 20.51
C VAL A 156 -5.25 -4.77 21.30
N GLU A 157 -4.36 -4.73 22.28
CA GLU A 157 -3.98 -3.51 22.96
C GLU A 157 -2.79 -2.85 22.27
N VAL A 158 -2.92 -1.54 22.00
CA VAL A 158 -1.87 -0.74 21.38
C VAL A 158 -1.25 0.18 22.43
N ASP A 159 0.04 0.03 22.64
CA ASP A 159 0.83 0.97 23.43
C ASP A 159 1.21 2.18 22.56
N PHE A 160 0.54 3.31 22.81
CA PHE A 160 0.77 4.55 22.06
C PHE A 160 2.24 5.00 22.09
N SER A 161 2.99 4.71 23.15
CA SER A 161 4.40 5.09 23.27
C SER A 161 5.31 4.42 22.25
N ARG A 162 4.88 3.32 21.63
CA ARG A 162 5.59 2.59 20.58
C ARG A 162 5.24 3.05 19.16
N ILE A 163 4.28 3.95 19.02
CA ILE A 163 3.89 4.51 17.72
C ILE A 163 4.89 5.59 17.32
N VAL A 164 5.52 5.43 16.16
CA VAL A 164 6.46 6.41 15.61
C VAL A 164 5.98 6.89 14.25
N PHE A 165 5.93 8.21 14.07
CA PHE A 165 5.49 8.85 12.84
C PHE A 165 6.68 9.26 11.98
N HIS A 166 6.69 8.84 10.72
CA HIS A 166 7.71 9.17 9.74
C HIS A 166 7.05 9.94 8.58
N GLU A 167 7.21 11.26 8.55
CA GLU A 167 6.65 12.06 7.45
C GLU A 167 7.37 11.78 6.14
N VAL A 168 6.61 11.45 5.09
CA VAL A 168 7.13 11.25 3.73
C VAL A 168 6.73 12.43 2.85
N LYS A 169 7.72 13.05 2.23
CA LYS A 169 7.52 14.15 1.27
C LYS A 169 7.13 13.60 -0.10
N TYR A 170 6.15 14.27 -0.74
CA TYR A 170 5.75 13.92 -2.10
C TYR A 170 6.82 14.31 -3.12
N ASP A 171 7.24 13.34 -3.93
CA ASP A 171 8.17 13.54 -5.03
C ASP A 171 7.43 13.53 -6.37
N LYS A 172 7.16 14.74 -6.87
CA LYS A 172 6.49 14.93 -8.17
C LYS A 172 7.34 14.46 -9.34
N HIS A 173 8.67 14.54 -9.23
CA HIS A 173 9.59 14.11 -10.28
C HIS A 173 9.54 12.59 -10.45
N PHE A 174 9.70 11.83 -9.34
CA PHE A 174 9.56 10.38 -9.35
C PHE A 174 8.24 9.93 -9.98
N ILE A 175 7.12 10.54 -9.59
CA ILE A 175 5.81 10.18 -10.15
C ILE A 175 5.74 10.47 -11.65
N LYS A 176 6.18 11.65 -12.10
CA LYS A 176 6.01 12.06 -13.50
C LYS A 176 6.98 11.36 -14.46
N GLU A 177 8.25 11.25 -14.05
CA GLU A 177 9.32 10.85 -14.95
C GLU A 177 9.63 9.35 -14.85
N GLU A 178 9.40 8.73 -13.70
CA GLU A 178 9.72 7.31 -13.51
C GLU A 178 8.46 6.43 -13.48
N TYR A 179 7.51 6.71 -12.56
CA TYR A 179 6.39 5.82 -12.29
C TYR A 179 5.31 5.85 -13.38
N LEU A 180 4.77 7.03 -13.72
CA LEU A 180 3.64 7.15 -14.66
C LEU A 180 3.95 6.64 -16.07
N PRO A 181 5.13 6.83 -16.66
CA PRO A 181 5.46 6.24 -17.95
C PRO A 181 5.35 4.71 -17.91
N ARG A 182 5.91 4.06 -16.87
CA ARG A 182 5.86 2.61 -16.69
C ARG A 182 4.46 2.08 -16.39
N LEU A 183 3.71 2.81 -15.56
CA LEU A 183 2.31 2.46 -15.28
C LEU A 183 1.47 2.49 -16.56
N LYS A 184 1.60 3.54 -17.38
CA LYS A 184 0.86 3.67 -18.64
C LYS A 184 1.21 2.58 -19.65
N GLU A 185 2.48 2.20 -19.75
CA GLU A 185 2.94 1.09 -20.57
C GLU A 185 2.24 -0.20 -20.17
N LYS A 186 2.33 -0.56 -18.87
CA LYS A 186 1.72 -1.77 -18.32
C LYS A 186 0.20 -1.76 -18.39
N ALA A 187 -0.43 -0.63 -18.12
CA ALA A 187 -1.87 -0.50 -18.24
C ALA A 187 -2.38 -0.72 -19.67
N ARG A 188 -1.63 -0.25 -20.67
CA ARG A 188 -1.96 -0.52 -22.09
C ARG A 188 -1.82 -2.00 -22.45
N ALA A 189 -0.78 -2.67 -21.96
CA ALA A 189 -0.58 -4.09 -22.18
C ALA A 189 -1.67 -4.92 -21.49
N LEU A 190 -1.99 -4.59 -20.25
CA LEU A 190 -3.02 -5.26 -19.45
C LEU A 190 -4.40 -5.15 -20.11
N LYS A 191 -4.79 -3.95 -20.58
CA LYS A 191 -6.05 -3.74 -21.34
C LYS A 191 -6.15 -4.57 -22.61
N LYS A 192 -5.01 -4.96 -23.20
CA LYS A 192 -4.94 -5.79 -24.41
C LYS A 192 -4.82 -7.28 -24.11
N GLY A 193 -4.78 -7.68 -22.84
CA GLY A 193 -4.53 -9.06 -22.43
C GLY A 193 -3.17 -9.61 -22.91
N LYS A 194 -2.14 -8.73 -22.96
CA LYS A 194 -0.83 -9.12 -23.52
C LYS A 194 0.21 -9.31 -22.45
N PHE A 195 1.03 -10.34 -22.59
CA PHE A 195 2.29 -10.42 -21.86
C PHE A 195 3.27 -9.34 -22.32
N LEU A 196 4.07 -8.85 -21.37
CA LEU A 196 5.19 -7.96 -21.66
C LEU A 196 6.43 -8.82 -21.94
N GLU A 197 7.12 -8.56 -23.04
CA GLU A 197 8.32 -9.24 -23.50
C GLU A 197 9.57 -8.39 -23.33
#